data_06427806d4359101b52ae6d971ced720
#
_entry.id   06427806d4359101b52ae6d971ced720
#
_cell.length_a   1.000
_cell.length_b   1.000
_cell.length_c   1.000
_cell.angle_alpha   90.00
_cell.angle_beta   90.00
_cell.angle_gamma   90.00
#
_symmetry.space_group_name_H-M   'P 1'
#
loop_
_entity.id
_entity.type
_entity.pdbx_description
1 polymer ?
#
loop_
_entity_poly.entity_id
_entity_poly.type
_entity_poly.pdbx_seq_one_letter_code
_entity_poly.pdbx_strand_id
1 'polypeptide(L)'
;DSTIYDLKSVTIVEIMGRNAGWVTAAAALATEYGAGPDLIYLPERDFDMDKFLADVERVYKEKGNCMVAVSEGIHYADGSFVSEAKTSATDGFGHAQLGGLAALLASIVKEKTDAKVRGIELSLLQRCGAHLASETDIEEAVMAGRAAVENAAAGITDKMVAFERETVDGHYVCKTKLLPLTEVANFEKKIPLEWINDSHNGVKQEFIDYVLPLIQGEPKLTKEDSLPRFAKLKKVLAK
;
A
#
# COMPACT_ATOMS: atom_id res chain seq x y z
N ASP A 1 3.63 6.21 15.62
CA ASP A 1 3.26 5.09 16.50
C ASP A 1 3.58 5.38 17.97
N SER A 2 4.81 5.77 18.32
CA SER A 2 5.20 6.03 19.72
C SER A 2 4.25 6.98 20.47
N THR A 3 3.71 7.99 19.81
CA THR A 3 2.74 8.92 20.42
C THR A 3 1.40 8.25 20.77
N ILE A 4 1.05 7.16 20.09
CA ILE A 4 -0.21 6.44 20.31
C ILE A 4 -0.13 5.61 21.58
N TYR A 5 1.02 5.05 21.90
CA TYR A 5 1.20 4.24 23.10
C TYR A 5 1.00 5.03 24.40
N ASP A 6 1.38 6.30 24.43
CA ASP A 6 1.25 7.17 25.61
C ASP A 6 -0.12 7.85 25.71
N LEU A 7 -0.84 7.95 24.59
CA LEU A 7 -2.14 8.62 24.53
C LEU A 7 -3.23 7.59 24.22
N LYS A 8 -4.17 7.43 25.14
CA LYS A 8 -5.39 6.64 24.87
C LYS A 8 -6.12 7.23 23.66
N SER A 9 -5.96 6.59 22.50
CA SER A 9 -6.49 7.12 21.25
C SER A 9 -6.68 6.03 20.19
N VAL A 10 -7.54 6.29 19.23
CA VAL A 10 -7.67 5.51 17.99
C VAL A 10 -7.07 6.33 16.86
N THR A 11 -6.19 5.72 16.07
CA THR A 11 -5.61 6.35 14.87
C THR A 11 -5.93 5.49 13.66
N ILE A 12 -6.55 6.10 12.64
CA ILE A 12 -6.90 5.45 11.38
C ILE A 12 -6.04 6.07 10.29
N VAL A 13 -5.23 5.24 9.63
CA VAL A 13 -4.32 5.66 8.57
C VAL A 13 -4.85 5.14 7.24
N GLU A 14 -5.20 6.04 6.34
CA GLU A 14 -5.60 5.74 4.97
C GLU A 14 -4.36 5.65 4.09
N ILE A 15 -4.25 4.54 3.37
CA ILE A 15 -3.11 4.19 2.53
C ILE A 15 -3.60 3.98 1.10
N MET A 16 -2.83 4.46 0.13
CA MET A 16 -3.14 4.27 -1.29
C MET A 16 -3.25 2.78 -1.66
N GLY A 17 -4.26 2.45 -2.44
CA GLY A 17 -4.52 1.09 -2.91
C GLY A 17 -5.99 0.91 -3.26
N ARG A 18 -6.42 1.36 -4.48
CA ARG A 18 -7.82 1.32 -4.88
C ARG A 18 -8.34 -0.11 -5.06
N ASN A 19 -7.62 -0.91 -5.83
CA ASN A 19 -8.09 -2.21 -6.30
C ASN A 19 -7.33 -3.39 -5.68
N ALA A 20 -6.16 -3.12 -5.10
CA ALA A 20 -5.30 -4.11 -4.46
C ALA A 20 -4.61 -3.52 -3.23
N GLY A 21 -4.61 -4.26 -2.14
CA GLY A 21 -4.19 -3.79 -0.82
C GLY A 21 -2.72 -4.01 -0.47
N TRP A 22 -1.84 -4.31 -1.43
CA TRP A 22 -0.44 -4.66 -1.18
C TRP A 22 0.30 -3.65 -0.29
N VAL A 23 0.15 -2.36 -0.58
CA VAL A 23 0.84 -1.30 0.17
C VAL A 23 0.27 -1.16 1.58
N THR A 24 -1.06 -1.25 1.71
CA THR A 24 -1.74 -1.22 3.03
C THR A 24 -1.35 -2.42 3.87
N ALA A 25 -1.36 -3.62 3.27
CA ALA A 25 -0.99 -4.85 3.94
C ALA A 25 0.49 -4.85 4.39
N ALA A 26 1.39 -4.19 3.63
CA ALA A 26 2.79 -4.07 4.00
C ALA A 26 3.02 -3.31 5.32
N ALA A 27 2.03 -2.55 5.81
CA ALA A 27 2.08 -1.97 7.15
C ALA A 27 2.20 -3.04 8.26
N ALA A 28 1.79 -4.28 7.99
CA ALA A 28 1.96 -5.41 8.89
C ALA A 28 3.43 -5.77 9.16
N LEU A 29 4.37 -5.39 8.29
CA LEU A 29 5.80 -5.65 8.50
C LEU A 29 6.32 -5.05 9.82
N ALA A 30 5.72 -3.95 10.28
CA ALA A 30 6.10 -3.34 11.55
C ALA A 30 5.76 -4.21 12.77
N THR A 31 4.84 -5.17 12.63
CA THR A 31 4.44 -6.06 13.73
C THR A 31 5.54 -7.06 14.09
N GLU A 32 6.46 -7.37 13.18
CA GLU A 32 7.64 -8.21 13.44
C GLU A 32 8.54 -7.63 14.54
N TYR A 33 8.44 -6.33 14.78
CA TYR A 33 9.20 -5.61 15.81
C TYR A 33 8.31 -5.08 16.94
N GLY A 34 7.09 -5.60 17.08
CA GLY A 34 6.15 -5.20 18.13
C GLY A 34 5.53 -3.82 17.94
N ALA A 35 5.53 -3.30 16.72
CA ALA A 35 4.92 -2.03 16.33
C ALA A 35 3.86 -2.26 15.24
N GLY A 36 3.34 -1.18 14.63
CA GLY A 36 2.43 -1.27 13.49
C GLY A 36 0.95 -1.32 13.86
N PRO A 37 0.09 -1.50 12.84
CA PRO A 37 -1.34 -1.46 13.04
C PRO A 37 -1.86 -2.72 13.76
N ASP A 38 -2.86 -2.51 14.62
CA ASP A 38 -3.61 -3.58 15.27
C ASP A 38 -4.62 -4.23 14.31
N LEU A 39 -5.12 -3.43 13.35
CA LEU A 39 -6.13 -3.84 12.38
C LEU A 39 -5.75 -3.33 10.99
N ILE A 40 -5.95 -4.18 9.98
CA ILE A 40 -5.67 -3.86 8.57
C ILE A 40 -6.87 -4.28 7.72
N TYR A 41 -7.46 -3.32 6.99
CA TYR A 41 -8.58 -3.58 6.10
C TYR A 41 -8.18 -3.36 4.63
N LEU A 42 -8.45 -4.36 3.81
CA LEU A 42 -7.97 -4.49 2.44
C LEU A 42 -9.13 -4.57 1.43
N PRO A 43 -8.96 -4.07 0.19
CA PRO A 43 -9.99 -4.12 -0.84
C PRO A 43 -10.28 -5.53 -1.37
N GLU A 44 -9.47 -6.53 -1.05
CA GLU A 44 -9.68 -7.92 -1.42
C GLU A 44 -10.82 -8.61 -0.64
N ARG A 45 -11.36 -7.94 0.40
CA ARG A 45 -12.45 -8.45 1.22
C ARG A 45 -13.51 -7.38 1.39
N ASP A 46 -14.77 -7.82 1.35
CA ASP A 46 -15.90 -6.94 1.62
C ASP A 46 -15.78 -6.31 3.00
N PHE A 47 -15.98 -5.01 3.06
CA PHE A 47 -15.93 -4.25 4.30
C PHE A 47 -17.29 -4.28 5.00
N ASP A 48 -17.27 -4.54 6.29
CA ASP A 48 -18.43 -4.50 7.18
C ASP A 48 -18.20 -3.45 8.27
N MET A 49 -19.02 -2.41 8.29
CA MET A 49 -18.91 -1.29 9.21
C MET A 49 -19.15 -1.70 10.67
N ASP A 50 -20.13 -2.56 10.92
CA ASP A 50 -20.45 -2.98 12.28
C ASP A 50 -19.33 -3.85 12.85
N LYS A 51 -18.78 -4.74 12.02
CA LYS A 51 -17.61 -5.55 12.38
C LYS A 51 -16.38 -4.68 12.63
N PHE A 52 -16.12 -3.69 11.77
CA PHE A 52 -15.03 -2.73 11.94
C PHE A 52 -15.13 -2.01 13.30
N LEU A 53 -16.31 -1.49 13.63
CA LEU A 53 -16.54 -0.79 14.90
C LEU A 53 -16.34 -1.71 16.10
N ALA A 54 -16.83 -2.94 16.03
CA ALA A 54 -16.64 -3.95 17.08
C ALA A 54 -15.16 -4.31 17.27
N ASP A 55 -14.39 -4.48 16.18
CA ASP A 55 -12.96 -4.75 16.22
C ASP A 55 -12.17 -3.60 16.85
N VAL A 56 -12.46 -2.35 16.45
CA VAL A 56 -11.81 -1.15 17.01
C VAL A 56 -12.13 -1.01 18.50
N GLU A 57 -13.40 -1.18 18.89
CA GLU A 57 -13.83 -1.09 20.29
C GLU A 57 -13.15 -2.15 21.15
N ARG A 58 -13.07 -3.38 20.66
CA ARG A 58 -12.40 -4.49 21.34
C ARG A 58 -10.94 -4.18 21.59
N VAL A 59 -10.18 -3.81 20.55
CA VAL A 59 -8.75 -3.49 20.67
C VAL A 59 -8.53 -2.30 21.59
N TYR A 60 -9.33 -1.25 21.45
CA TYR A 60 -9.23 -0.06 22.29
C TYR A 60 -9.51 -0.35 23.77
N LYS A 61 -10.48 -1.22 24.08
CA LYS A 61 -10.77 -1.65 25.47
C LYS A 61 -9.63 -2.48 26.06
N GLU A 62 -9.03 -3.35 25.24
CA GLU A 62 -7.95 -4.24 25.67
C GLU A 62 -6.62 -3.50 25.90
N LYS A 63 -6.25 -2.59 24.98
CA LYS A 63 -4.94 -1.94 24.96
C LYS A 63 -4.94 -0.48 25.42
N GLY A 64 -6.09 0.18 25.40
CA GLY A 64 -6.22 1.62 25.63
C GLY A 64 -5.87 2.47 24.40
N ASN A 65 -5.38 1.85 23.33
CA ASN A 65 -5.13 2.47 22.03
C ASN A 65 -5.49 1.50 20.91
N CYS A 66 -5.65 2.02 19.69
CA CYS A 66 -5.87 1.19 18.51
C CYS A 66 -5.31 1.93 17.29
N MET A 67 -4.46 1.26 16.53
CA MET A 67 -3.96 1.73 15.25
C MET A 67 -4.56 0.90 14.12
N VAL A 68 -5.19 1.57 13.16
CA VAL A 68 -5.85 0.93 12.03
C VAL A 68 -5.22 1.40 10.73
N ALA A 69 -4.85 0.48 9.86
CA ALA A 69 -4.49 0.76 8.47
C ALA A 69 -5.67 0.39 7.56
N VAL A 70 -6.09 1.31 6.71
CA VAL A 70 -7.17 1.06 5.75
C VAL A 70 -6.71 1.40 4.34
N SER A 71 -7.04 0.55 3.38
CA SER A 71 -6.86 0.88 1.97
C SER A 71 -7.95 1.84 1.49
N GLU A 72 -7.59 2.85 0.71
CA GLU A 72 -8.55 3.82 0.16
C GLU A 72 -9.69 3.17 -0.65
N GLY A 73 -9.45 1.97 -1.18
CA GLY A 73 -10.37 1.23 -2.03
C GLY A 73 -11.22 0.18 -1.32
N ILE A 74 -11.32 0.19 0.01
CA ILE A 74 -12.26 -0.72 0.70
C ILE A 74 -13.70 -0.45 0.28
N HIS A 75 -14.46 -1.51 0.07
CA HIS A 75 -15.82 -1.44 -0.45
C HIS A 75 -16.75 -2.43 0.24
N TYR A 76 -18.03 -2.13 0.22
CA TYR A 76 -19.08 -3.02 0.70
C TYR A 76 -19.30 -4.19 -0.27
N ALA A 77 -20.08 -5.18 0.16
CA ALA A 77 -20.42 -6.38 -0.65
C ALA A 77 -21.15 -6.05 -1.96
N ASP A 78 -21.80 -4.90 -2.06
CA ASP A 78 -22.44 -4.41 -3.29
C ASP A 78 -21.46 -3.71 -4.25
N GLY A 79 -20.17 -3.63 -3.89
CA GLY A 79 -19.10 -2.99 -4.66
C GLY A 79 -19.03 -1.47 -4.50
N SER A 80 -19.89 -0.83 -3.71
CA SER A 80 -19.80 0.59 -3.43
C SER A 80 -18.63 0.90 -2.49
N PHE A 81 -17.83 1.93 -2.81
CA PHE A 81 -16.72 2.33 -1.95
C PHE A 81 -17.21 2.95 -0.65
N VAL A 82 -16.55 2.64 0.45
CA VAL A 82 -16.87 3.19 1.78
C VAL A 82 -16.68 4.72 1.80
N SER A 83 -15.73 5.23 1.04
CA SER A 83 -15.42 6.66 0.93
C SER A 83 -15.88 7.29 -0.39
N GLU A 84 -16.93 6.77 -1.00
CA GLU A 84 -17.44 7.38 -2.22
C GLU A 84 -17.89 8.82 -1.94
N ALA A 85 -16.96 9.75 -2.20
CA ALA A 85 -17.28 11.15 -2.15
C ALA A 85 -18.39 11.39 -3.19
N LYS A 86 -19.53 11.91 -2.78
CA LYS A 86 -20.66 12.34 -3.65
C LYS A 86 -20.25 13.49 -4.57
N THR A 87 -18.99 13.55 -4.98
CA THR A 87 -18.46 14.54 -5.90
C THR A 87 -18.47 13.94 -7.31
N SER A 88 -19.11 14.61 -8.21
CA SER A 88 -19.20 14.29 -9.63
C SER A 88 -17.87 14.37 -10.39
N ALA A 89 -16.75 14.50 -9.72
CA ALA A 89 -15.43 14.59 -10.34
C ALA A 89 -14.85 13.20 -10.57
N THR A 90 -14.70 12.85 -11.83
CA THR A 90 -13.95 11.68 -12.27
C THR A 90 -12.54 12.10 -12.69
N ASP A 91 -11.56 11.18 -12.51
CA ASP A 91 -10.23 11.39 -13.09
C ASP A 91 -10.26 11.30 -14.62
N GLY A 92 -9.12 11.59 -15.28
CA GLY A 92 -9.02 11.55 -16.74
C GLY A 92 -9.29 10.18 -17.37
N PHE A 93 -9.47 9.12 -16.58
CA PHE A 93 -9.79 7.76 -17.01
C PHE A 93 -11.22 7.34 -16.62
N GLY A 94 -12.02 8.25 -16.08
CA GLY A 94 -13.42 7.99 -15.71
C GLY A 94 -13.63 7.33 -14.34
N HIS A 95 -12.61 7.27 -13.50
CA HIS A 95 -12.74 6.71 -12.17
C HIS A 95 -13.27 7.75 -11.17
N ALA A 96 -14.15 7.34 -10.26
CA ALA A 96 -14.58 8.20 -9.15
C ALA A 96 -13.37 8.63 -8.30
N GLN A 97 -13.32 9.90 -7.93
CA GLN A 97 -12.28 10.38 -7.04
C GLN A 97 -12.53 9.87 -5.62
N LEU A 98 -11.63 9.01 -5.12
CA LEU A 98 -11.67 8.54 -3.74
C LEU A 98 -10.91 9.51 -2.84
N GLY A 99 -11.28 9.57 -1.58
CA GLY A 99 -10.59 10.36 -0.54
C GLY A 99 -11.46 10.64 0.67
N GLY A 100 -10.80 10.94 1.78
CA GLY A 100 -11.48 11.24 3.02
C GLY A 100 -12.00 10.02 3.80
N LEU A 101 -11.60 8.81 3.43
CA LEU A 101 -11.98 7.58 4.13
C LEU A 101 -11.56 7.61 5.59
N ALA A 102 -10.31 8.00 5.87
CA ALA A 102 -9.80 8.09 7.25
C ALA A 102 -10.61 9.09 8.08
N ALA A 103 -10.99 10.23 7.51
CA ALA A 103 -11.80 11.24 8.20
C ALA A 103 -13.22 10.72 8.46
N LEU A 104 -13.83 10.05 7.50
CA LEU A 104 -15.16 9.44 7.63
C LEU A 104 -15.17 8.39 8.76
N LEU A 105 -14.26 7.42 8.70
CA LEU A 105 -14.17 6.35 9.70
C LEU A 105 -13.84 6.92 11.09
N ALA A 106 -12.96 7.93 11.17
CA ALA A 106 -12.65 8.60 12.43
C ALA A 106 -13.87 9.29 13.04
N SER A 107 -14.71 9.92 12.22
CA SER A 107 -15.97 10.54 12.69
C SER A 107 -16.91 9.49 13.26
N ILE A 108 -17.11 8.40 12.55
CA ILE A 108 -18.01 7.30 12.96
C ILE A 108 -17.51 6.65 14.25
N VAL A 109 -16.20 6.35 14.36
CA VAL A 109 -15.63 5.78 15.59
C VAL A 109 -15.77 6.73 16.76
N LYS A 110 -15.55 8.04 16.55
CA LYS A 110 -15.73 9.07 17.59
C LYS A 110 -17.16 9.17 18.11
N GLU A 111 -18.15 8.98 17.23
CA GLU A 111 -19.56 8.99 17.62
C GLU A 111 -19.97 7.76 18.45
N LYS A 112 -19.26 6.64 18.25
CA LYS A 112 -19.55 5.36 18.90
C LYS A 112 -18.71 5.08 20.15
N THR A 113 -17.63 5.83 20.34
CA THR A 113 -16.67 5.61 21.42
C THR A 113 -16.31 6.95 22.08
N ASP A 114 -15.90 6.94 23.35
CA ASP A 114 -15.35 8.13 24.02
C ASP A 114 -13.86 8.34 23.71
N ALA A 115 -13.33 7.63 22.72
CA ALA A 115 -11.93 7.70 22.36
C ALA A 115 -11.58 9.02 21.67
N LYS A 116 -10.34 9.47 21.88
CA LYS A 116 -9.74 10.48 21.00
C LYS A 116 -9.39 9.84 19.69
N VAL A 117 -10.04 10.22 18.60
CA VAL A 117 -9.85 9.61 17.28
C VAL A 117 -9.15 10.57 16.32
N ARG A 118 -8.23 10.05 15.52
CA ARG A 118 -7.55 10.76 14.44
C ARG A 118 -7.62 9.97 13.14
N GLY A 119 -8.04 10.62 12.07
CA GLY A 119 -7.88 10.15 10.70
C GLY A 119 -6.63 10.78 10.08
N ILE A 120 -5.79 9.97 9.45
CA ILE A 120 -4.58 10.39 8.73
C ILE A 120 -4.69 9.86 7.31
N GLU A 121 -4.77 10.75 6.34
CA GLU A 121 -4.67 10.44 4.93
C GLU A 121 -3.23 10.68 4.48
N LEU A 122 -2.53 9.63 4.05
CA LEU A 122 -1.14 9.76 3.56
C LEU A 122 -1.08 10.40 2.18
N SER A 123 -2.05 10.11 1.31
CA SER A 123 -2.20 10.73 -0.01
C SER A 123 -0.86 10.82 -0.76
N LEU A 124 -0.58 11.94 -1.42
CA LEU A 124 0.65 12.17 -2.19
C LEU A 124 1.94 12.08 -1.37
N LEU A 125 1.91 12.27 -0.06
CA LEU A 125 3.09 12.12 0.81
C LEU A 125 3.67 10.71 0.72
N GLN A 126 2.83 9.71 0.49
CA GLN A 126 3.24 8.31 0.31
C GLN A 126 4.19 8.13 -0.90
N ARG A 127 4.10 9.00 -1.90
CA ARG A 127 4.95 9.01 -3.10
C ARG A 127 6.17 9.94 -2.99
N CYS A 128 6.29 10.69 -1.92
CA CYS A 128 7.33 11.71 -1.72
C CYS A 128 8.44 11.27 -0.77
N GLY A 129 8.39 10.03 -0.27
CA GLY A 129 9.29 9.51 0.75
C GLY A 129 10.53 8.80 0.19
N ALA A 130 11.28 9.42 -0.74
CA ALA A 130 12.47 8.80 -1.32
C ALA A 130 13.49 8.30 -0.28
N HIS A 131 13.55 8.95 0.89
CA HIS A 131 14.41 8.56 2.01
C HIS A 131 13.92 7.31 2.78
N LEU A 132 12.71 6.85 2.48
CA LEU A 132 12.10 5.64 3.04
C LEU A 132 11.99 4.50 2.01
N ALA A 133 12.47 4.72 0.78
CA ALA A 133 12.50 3.67 -0.22
C ALA A 133 13.50 2.57 0.18
N SER A 134 13.28 1.33 -0.26
CA SER A 134 14.25 0.25 -0.10
C SER A 134 15.23 0.22 -1.28
N GLU A 135 16.46 -0.21 -1.04
CA GLU A 135 17.46 -0.40 -2.10
C GLU A 135 17.00 -1.49 -3.09
N THR A 136 16.43 -2.59 -2.58
CA THR A 136 15.88 -3.68 -3.39
C THR A 136 14.82 -3.17 -4.38
N ASP A 137 13.84 -2.40 -3.93
CA ASP A 137 12.77 -1.88 -4.80
C ASP A 137 13.31 -0.94 -5.88
N ILE A 138 14.29 -0.09 -5.53
CA ILE A 138 14.95 0.80 -6.49
C ILE A 138 15.74 0.01 -7.54
N GLU A 139 16.53 -0.97 -7.12
CA GLU A 139 17.33 -1.79 -8.02
C GLU A 139 16.46 -2.60 -8.98
N GLU A 140 15.38 -3.20 -8.48
CA GLU A 140 14.43 -3.94 -9.31
C GLU A 140 13.70 -3.01 -10.29
N ALA A 141 13.30 -1.81 -9.87
CA ALA A 141 12.69 -0.83 -10.77
C ALA A 141 13.66 -0.41 -11.89
N VAL A 142 14.94 -0.18 -11.57
CA VAL A 142 15.99 0.11 -12.58
C VAL A 142 16.21 -1.08 -13.51
N MET A 143 16.23 -2.30 -12.98
CA MET A 143 16.36 -3.53 -13.76
C MET A 143 15.19 -3.68 -14.75
N ALA A 144 13.97 -3.45 -14.31
CA ALA A 144 12.78 -3.50 -15.19
C ALA A 144 12.84 -2.42 -16.29
N GLY A 145 13.22 -1.19 -15.94
CA GLY A 145 13.38 -0.11 -16.92
C GLY A 145 14.45 -0.40 -17.96
N ARG A 146 15.59 -0.95 -17.54
CA ARG A 146 16.67 -1.37 -18.45
C ARG A 146 16.20 -2.47 -19.38
N ALA A 147 15.60 -3.53 -18.85
CA ALA A 147 15.07 -4.63 -19.65
C ALA A 147 14.03 -4.15 -20.67
N ALA A 148 13.17 -3.20 -20.30
CA ALA A 148 12.19 -2.62 -21.22
C ALA A 148 12.88 -1.93 -22.44
N VAL A 149 13.90 -1.11 -22.18
CA VAL A 149 14.64 -0.41 -23.23
C VAL A 149 15.43 -1.39 -24.11
N GLU A 150 16.13 -2.36 -23.54
CA GLU A 150 16.92 -3.35 -24.26
C GLU A 150 16.03 -4.19 -25.19
N ASN A 151 14.87 -4.65 -24.72
CA ASN A 151 13.93 -5.43 -25.51
C ASN A 151 13.29 -4.57 -26.62
N ALA A 152 12.91 -3.33 -26.33
CA ALA A 152 12.38 -2.42 -27.34
C ALA A 152 13.43 -2.12 -28.44
N ALA A 153 14.68 -1.90 -28.07
CA ALA A 153 15.79 -1.70 -29.03
C ALA A 153 16.06 -2.95 -29.88
N ALA A 154 15.81 -4.13 -29.34
CA ALA A 154 15.89 -5.40 -30.08
C ALA A 154 14.66 -5.66 -30.97
N GLY A 155 13.69 -4.73 -31.03
CA GLY A 155 12.49 -4.84 -31.86
C GLY A 155 11.37 -5.70 -31.27
N ILE A 156 11.43 -6.04 -29.99
CA ILE A 156 10.38 -6.79 -29.30
C ILE A 156 9.25 -5.83 -28.95
N THR A 157 8.03 -6.14 -29.37
CA THR A 157 6.81 -5.35 -29.12
C THR A 157 5.74 -6.20 -28.43
N ASP A 158 4.67 -5.55 -28.00
CA ASP A 158 3.47 -6.17 -27.37
C ASP A 158 3.79 -7.02 -26.13
N LYS A 159 4.84 -6.62 -25.43
CA LYS A 159 5.26 -7.26 -24.18
C LYS A 159 5.37 -6.26 -23.05
N MET A 160 5.11 -6.75 -21.84
CA MET A 160 5.41 -6.05 -20.59
C MET A 160 6.58 -6.75 -19.90
N VAL A 161 7.51 -5.98 -19.37
CA VAL A 161 8.51 -6.51 -18.44
C VAL A 161 7.83 -6.79 -17.10
N ALA A 162 7.94 -8.01 -16.64
CA ALA A 162 7.47 -8.46 -15.35
C ALA A 162 8.61 -9.02 -14.51
N PHE A 163 8.41 -9.09 -13.21
CA PHE A 163 9.33 -9.72 -12.29
C PHE A 163 9.03 -11.21 -12.13
N GLU A 164 10.08 -11.98 -12.01
CA GLU A 164 10.05 -13.39 -11.66
C GLU A 164 10.85 -13.60 -10.38
N ARG A 165 10.16 -14.09 -9.36
CA ARG A 165 10.74 -14.35 -8.05
C ARG A 165 11.33 -15.76 -8.02
N GLU A 166 12.56 -15.87 -7.57
CA GLU A 166 13.22 -17.15 -7.30
C GLU A 166 13.77 -17.16 -5.86
N THR A 167 14.07 -18.35 -5.38
CA THR A 167 14.86 -18.55 -4.16
C THR A 167 16.10 -19.33 -4.51
N VAL A 168 17.27 -18.74 -4.32
CA VAL A 168 18.57 -19.37 -4.60
C VAL A 168 19.34 -19.41 -3.27
N ASP A 169 19.73 -20.60 -2.86
CA ASP A 169 20.43 -20.83 -1.58
C ASP A 169 19.73 -20.21 -0.36
N GLY A 170 18.39 -20.22 -0.36
CA GLY A 170 17.57 -19.65 0.71
C GLY A 170 17.40 -18.11 0.63
N HIS A 171 17.96 -17.45 -0.38
CA HIS A 171 17.87 -16.01 -0.58
C HIS A 171 16.91 -15.65 -1.71
N TYR A 172 16.20 -14.55 -1.52
CA TYR A 172 15.36 -13.96 -2.56
C TYR A 172 16.21 -13.46 -3.73
N VAL A 173 15.80 -13.80 -4.94
CA VAL A 173 16.38 -13.31 -6.19
C VAL A 173 15.27 -12.89 -7.14
N CYS A 174 15.39 -11.70 -7.71
CA CYS A 174 14.48 -11.18 -8.73
C CYS A 174 15.12 -11.27 -10.11
N LYS A 175 14.34 -11.71 -11.09
CA LYS A 175 14.68 -11.69 -12.52
C LYS A 175 13.57 -10.99 -13.30
N THR A 176 13.90 -10.51 -14.49
CA THR A 176 12.88 -10.00 -15.42
C THR A 176 12.45 -11.08 -16.40
N LYS A 177 11.17 -11.05 -16.77
CA LYS A 177 10.60 -11.81 -17.87
C LYS A 177 9.67 -10.96 -18.70
N LEU A 178 9.37 -11.39 -19.91
CA LEU A 178 8.44 -10.75 -20.81
C LEU A 178 7.10 -11.48 -20.80
N LEU A 179 6.02 -10.73 -20.53
CA LEU A 179 4.66 -11.24 -20.64
C LEU A 179 3.93 -10.57 -21.82
N PRO A 180 3.09 -11.31 -22.57
CA PRO A 180 2.20 -10.69 -23.55
C PRO A 180 1.29 -9.66 -22.90
N LEU A 181 1.07 -8.50 -23.55
CA LEU A 181 0.17 -7.47 -23.04
C LEU A 181 -1.26 -7.99 -22.83
N THR A 182 -1.69 -8.95 -23.63
CA THR A 182 -3.00 -9.60 -23.52
C THR A 182 -3.20 -10.39 -22.22
N GLU A 183 -2.12 -10.78 -21.56
CA GLU A 183 -2.16 -11.52 -20.30
C GLU A 183 -2.14 -10.61 -19.07
N VAL A 184 -1.79 -9.34 -19.25
CA VAL A 184 -1.61 -8.40 -18.14
C VAL A 184 -2.50 -7.16 -18.22
N ALA A 185 -2.88 -6.74 -19.42
CA ALA A 185 -3.75 -5.57 -19.59
C ALA A 185 -5.14 -5.82 -19.00
N ASN A 186 -5.62 -4.91 -18.15
CA ASN A 186 -6.89 -4.99 -17.42
C ASN A 186 -6.98 -6.14 -16.40
N PHE A 187 -5.85 -6.78 -16.05
CA PHE A 187 -5.80 -7.73 -14.95
C PHE A 187 -5.01 -7.14 -13.79
N GLU A 188 -5.56 -7.26 -12.59
CA GLU A 188 -4.93 -6.79 -11.36
C GLU A 188 -4.41 -7.98 -10.56
N LYS A 189 -3.16 -7.91 -10.12
CA LYS A 189 -2.63 -8.87 -9.17
C LYS A 189 -3.07 -8.49 -7.77
N LYS A 190 -4.07 -9.17 -7.25
CA LYS A 190 -4.57 -9.02 -5.88
C LYS A 190 -3.75 -9.85 -4.90
N ILE A 191 -3.86 -9.49 -3.62
CA ILE A 191 -3.33 -10.32 -2.53
C ILE A 191 -4.11 -11.65 -2.52
N PRO A 192 -3.43 -12.81 -2.45
CA PRO A 192 -4.11 -14.09 -2.28
C PRO A 192 -5.00 -14.09 -1.05
N LEU A 193 -6.26 -14.50 -1.21
CA LEU A 193 -7.24 -14.44 -0.12
C LEU A 193 -6.85 -15.30 1.09
N GLU A 194 -6.10 -16.37 0.86
CA GLU A 194 -5.55 -17.24 1.90
C GLU A 194 -4.46 -16.58 2.73
N TRP A 195 -3.87 -15.47 2.28
CA TRP A 195 -2.88 -14.67 3.04
C TRP A 195 -3.53 -13.62 3.94
N ILE A 196 -4.83 -13.41 3.81
CA ILE A 196 -5.62 -12.57 4.69
C ILE A 196 -6.11 -13.44 5.85
N ASN A 197 -6.09 -12.92 7.07
CA ASN A 197 -6.55 -13.68 8.23
C ASN A 197 -8.07 -13.95 8.18
N ASP A 198 -8.51 -14.93 8.94
CA ASP A 198 -9.91 -15.39 8.90
C ASP A 198 -10.90 -14.33 9.44
N SER A 199 -10.40 -13.38 10.22
CA SER A 199 -11.17 -12.23 10.70
C SER A 199 -11.23 -11.08 9.70
N HIS A 200 -10.57 -11.16 8.55
CA HIS A 200 -10.52 -10.15 7.48
C HIS A 200 -10.02 -8.75 7.94
N ASN A 201 -9.23 -8.71 8.98
CA ASN A 201 -8.71 -7.48 9.59
C ASN A 201 -7.19 -7.52 9.84
N GLY A 202 -6.47 -8.31 9.05
CA GLY A 202 -5.03 -8.47 9.11
C GLY A 202 -4.54 -9.46 8.08
N VAL A 203 -3.23 -9.71 8.06
CA VAL A 203 -2.57 -10.66 7.16
C VAL A 203 -1.89 -11.78 7.93
N LYS A 204 -1.61 -12.88 7.24
CA LYS A 204 -0.90 -14.05 7.77
C LYS A 204 0.59 -13.96 7.48
N GLN A 205 1.37 -14.87 8.07
CA GLN A 205 2.82 -14.90 7.95
C GLN A 205 3.30 -15.05 6.48
N GLU A 206 2.55 -15.77 5.66
CA GLU A 206 2.87 -15.96 4.24
C GLU A 206 2.97 -14.62 3.48
N PHE A 207 2.13 -13.63 3.84
CA PHE A 207 2.24 -12.30 3.28
C PHE A 207 3.53 -11.61 3.75
N ILE A 208 3.85 -11.68 5.04
CA ILE A 208 5.07 -11.10 5.62
C ILE A 208 6.31 -11.69 4.92
N ASP A 209 6.39 -13.00 4.82
CA ASP A 209 7.51 -13.72 4.18
C ASP A 209 7.65 -13.33 2.70
N TYR A 210 6.54 -13.05 2.03
CA TYR A 210 6.55 -12.62 0.64
C TYR A 210 7.09 -11.19 0.48
N VAL A 211 6.71 -10.24 1.34
CA VAL A 211 7.04 -8.83 1.15
C VAL A 211 8.31 -8.39 1.88
N LEU A 212 8.73 -9.07 2.95
CA LEU A 212 9.90 -8.71 3.73
C LEU A 212 11.19 -8.56 2.90
N PRO A 213 11.52 -9.43 1.92
CA PRO A 213 12.69 -9.26 1.07
C PRO A 213 12.67 -7.99 0.21
N LEU A 214 11.49 -7.47 -0.11
CA LEU A 214 11.32 -6.30 -0.99
C LEU A 214 11.67 -4.97 -0.32
N ILE A 215 11.70 -4.93 1.01
CA ILE A 215 12.00 -3.70 1.77
C ILE A 215 13.43 -3.67 2.31
N GLN A 216 14.32 -4.50 1.78
CA GLN A 216 15.70 -4.59 2.25
C GLN A 216 16.60 -3.52 1.64
N GLY A 217 17.62 -3.17 2.42
CA GLY A 217 18.65 -2.19 2.01
C GLY A 217 18.20 -0.73 2.14
N GLU A 218 19.19 0.15 2.29
CA GLU A 218 18.99 1.59 2.36
C GLU A 218 19.61 2.27 1.13
N PRO A 219 18.81 3.03 0.35
CA PRO A 219 19.33 3.69 -0.84
C PRO A 219 20.30 4.82 -0.48
N LYS A 220 21.36 4.97 -1.24
CA LYS A 220 22.29 6.09 -1.13
C LYS A 220 21.68 7.35 -1.74
N LEU A 221 21.03 8.16 -0.91
CA LEU A 221 20.46 9.42 -1.37
C LEU A 221 21.55 10.46 -1.65
N THR A 222 21.52 11.03 -2.84
CA THR A 222 22.35 12.18 -3.18
C THR A 222 21.85 13.42 -2.47
N LYS A 223 22.72 14.11 -1.74
CA LYS A 223 22.40 15.36 -1.05
C LYS A 223 23.35 16.47 -1.49
N GLU A 224 22.86 17.70 -1.48
CA GLU A 224 23.60 18.94 -1.66
C GLU A 224 23.19 19.90 -0.54
N ASP A 225 24.14 20.37 0.24
CA ASP A 225 23.90 21.18 1.44
C ASP A 225 22.88 20.55 2.42
N SER A 226 22.99 19.23 2.63
CA SER A 226 22.06 18.42 3.44
C SER A 226 20.64 18.29 2.90
N LEU A 227 20.32 18.87 1.76
CA LEU A 227 19.03 18.76 1.10
C LEU A 227 19.03 17.62 0.07
N PRO A 228 17.91 16.88 -0.09
CA PRO A 228 17.81 15.87 -1.13
C PRO A 228 18.00 16.49 -2.52
N ARG A 229 18.86 15.88 -3.33
CA ARG A 229 19.07 16.26 -4.71
C ARG A 229 18.36 15.27 -5.64
N PHE A 230 17.43 15.79 -6.42
CA PHE A 230 16.68 15.01 -7.39
C PHE A 230 17.23 15.22 -8.80
N ALA A 231 17.22 14.15 -9.61
CA ALA A 231 17.56 14.24 -11.01
C ALA A 231 16.54 15.11 -11.78
N LYS A 232 17.06 16.01 -12.63
CA LYS A 232 16.22 16.81 -13.53
C LYS A 232 16.43 16.30 -14.95
N LEU A 233 15.39 15.71 -15.53
CA LEU A 233 15.42 15.29 -16.93
C LEU A 233 15.42 16.50 -17.85
N LYS A 234 16.36 16.52 -18.78
CA LYS A 234 16.33 17.47 -19.89
C LYS A 234 15.26 17.01 -20.89
N LYS A 235 14.18 17.76 -20.98
CA LYS A 235 13.11 17.50 -21.97
C LYS A 235 13.57 18.01 -23.35
N VAL A 236 14.33 17.19 -24.06
CA VAL A 236 14.79 17.48 -25.43
C VAL A 236 13.94 16.68 -26.38
N LEU A 237 13.27 17.37 -27.32
CA LEU A 237 12.49 16.71 -28.38
C LEU A 237 13.43 15.90 -29.27
N ALA A 238 13.04 14.70 -29.64
CA ALA A 238 13.70 13.94 -30.69
C ALA A 238 13.55 14.70 -32.00
N LYS A 239 14.64 14.81 -32.77
CA LYS A 239 14.64 15.41 -34.11
C LYS A 239 14.21 14.38 -35.13
#